data_daa1c0cf03b44090fb55ea4378085a0a
#
_entry.id   daa1c0cf03b44090fb55ea4378085a0a
#
_cell.length_a   1.000
_cell.length_b   1.000
_cell.length_c   1.000
_cell.angle_alpha   90.00
_cell.angle_beta   90.00
_cell.angle_gamma   90.00
#
_symmetry.space_group_name_H-M   'P 1'
#
loop_
_entity.id
_entity.type
_entity.pdbx_description
1 polymer ?
#
loop_
_entity_poly.entity_id
_entity_poly.type
_entity_poly.pdbx_seq_one_letter_code
_entity_poly.pdbx_strand_id
1 'polypeptide(L)'
;MLFLCLVGGHYSWGQKKPTVNVFFLEDCVICQSLSPELNRLYQKYHGQFDFVLFFPNHRSKDKTIMAFKNKYKIDIPYKTDHYKKVSSGMGVNVTPEVVLTDTMGQIIYQGAIDDSFVSPGKKRKAKNNYLQLAIEACIANKRPEISKTQAIGCFINYKEND
;
A
#
# COMPACT_ATOMS: atom_id res chain seq x y z
N MET A 1 6.34 39.84 42.94
CA MET A 1 6.96 38.61 42.40
C MET A 1 6.01 38.04 41.36
N LEU A 2 6.27 38.36 40.09
CA LEU A 2 5.37 38.02 38.97
C LEU A 2 5.84 36.70 38.36
N PHE A 3 5.04 35.64 38.48
CA PHE A 3 5.34 34.32 37.88
C PHE A 3 4.86 34.33 36.40
N LEU A 4 5.79 34.44 35.49
CA LEU A 4 5.53 34.37 34.06
C LEU A 4 5.46 32.89 33.66
N CYS A 5 4.24 32.34 33.46
CA CYS A 5 4.03 31.02 32.86
C CYS A 5 4.33 31.13 31.37
N LEU A 6 5.52 30.65 30.97
CA LEU A 6 5.83 30.35 29.58
C LEU A 6 5.04 29.11 29.14
N VAL A 7 3.94 29.34 28.42
CA VAL A 7 3.23 28.28 27.69
C VAL A 7 4.10 27.91 26.49
N GLY A 8 4.89 26.85 26.67
CA GLY A 8 5.66 26.25 25.59
C GLY A 8 4.70 25.65 24.56
N GLY A 9 4.43 26.36 23.48
CA GLY A 9 3.72 25.83 22.33
C GLY A 9 4.53 24.70 21.72
N HIS A 10 4.10 23.46 21.90
CA HIS A 10 4.63 22.32 21.14
C HIS A 10 4.19 22.50 19.68
N TYR A 11 5.05 23.08 18.84
CA TYR A 11 4.93 22.98 17.41
C TYR A 11 5.16 21.51 17.03
N SER A 12 4.08 20.75 16.91
CA SER A 12 4.10 19.43 16.30
C SER A 12 4.35 19.64 14.80
N TRP A 13 5.61 19.64 14.42
CA TRP A 13 5.99 19.46 13.02
C TRP A 13 5.47 18.10 12.62
N GLY A 14 4.55 18.05 11.62
CA GLY A 14 3.98 16.78 11.17
C GLY A 14 5.08 15.79 10.81
N GLN A 15 5.33 14.85 11.72
CA GLN A 15 6.32 13.81 11.48
C GLN A 15 5.90 13.00 10.25
N LYS A 16 6.76 12.94 9.25
CA LYS A 16 6.54 12.14 8.05
C LYS A 16 6.36 10.68 8.49
N LYS A 17 5.26 10.06 8.10
CA LYS A 17 4.97 8.67 8.42
C LYS A 17 5.60 7.72 7.39
N PRO A 18 5.92 6.49 7.77
CA PRO A 18 6.19 5.43 6.80
C PRO A 18 4.96 5.24 5.91
N THR A 19 5.18 4.86 4.65
CA THR A 19 4.10 4.81 3.65
C THR A 19 3.94 3.41 3.08
N VAL A 20 2.71 2.91 3.07
CA VAL A 20 2.28 1.71 2.37
C VAL A 20 1.75 2.12 0.99
N ASN A 21 2.57 1.91 -0.03
CA ASN A 21 2.18 2.12 -1.42
C ASN A 21 1.59 0.83 -1.96
N VAL A 22 0.35 0.87 -2.42
CA VAL A 22 -0.42 -0.31 -2.89
C VAL A 22 -0.76 -0.12 -4.35
N PHE A 23 -0.37 -1.05 -5.19
CA PHE A 23 -0.62 -1.02 -6.63
C PHE A 23 -1.76 -1.97 -6.98
N PHE A 24 -2.88 -1.42 -7.47
CA PHE A 24 -4.11 -2.14 -7.77
C PHE A 24 -4.60 -1.84 -9.19
N LEU A 25 -5.44 -2.73 -9.71
CA LEU A 25 -6.27 -2.52 -10.90
C LEU A 25 -7.72 -2.89 -10.56
N GLU A 26 -8.67 -2.12 -11.08
CA GLU A 26 -10.10 -2.28 -10.76
C GLU A 26 -10.67 -3.60 -11.27
N ASP A 27 -10.19 -4.07 -12.42
CA ASP A 27 -10.59 -5.30 -13.11
C ASP A 27 -9.76 -6.53 -12.73
N CYS A 28 -8.75 -6.36 -11.87
CA CYS A 28 -7.93 -7.49 -11.38
C CYS A 28 -8.67 -8.26 -10.27
N VAL A 29 -9.05 -9.51 -10.57
CA VAL A 29 -9.78 -10.41 -9.64
C VAL A 29 -9.01 -10.63 -8.33
N ILE A 30 -7.68 -10.66 -8.39
CA ILE A 30 -6.82 -10.84 -7.21
C ILE A 30 -6.86 -9.57 -6.34
N CYS A 31 -6.83 -8.36 -6.95
CA CYS A 31 -7.02 -7.10 -6.24
C CYS A 31 -8.38 -7.07 -5.54
N GLN A 32 -9.44 -7.44 -6.25
CA GLN A 32 -10.80 -7.53 -5.69
C GLN A 32 -10.84 -8.49 -4.50
N SER A 33 -10.20 -9.65 -4.62
CA SER A 33 -10.18 -10.69 -3.59
C SER A 33 -9.38 -10.32 -2.33
N LEU A 34 -8.34 -9.46 -2.47
CA LEU A 34 -7.49 -9.00 -1.36
C LEU A 34 -7.94 -7.67 -0.75
N SER A 35 -8.93 -7.01 -1.34
CA SER A 35 -9.49 -5.75 -0.82
C SER A 35 -9.95 -5.84 0.65
N PRO A 36 -10.63 -6.90 1.11
CA PRO A 36 -11.04 -7.01 2.51
C PRO A 36 -9.85 -7.04 3.48
N GLU A 37 -8.78 -7.76 3.12
CA GLU A 37 -7.57 -7.84 3.94
C GLU A 37 -6.83 -6.51 3.95
N LEU A 38 -6.71 -5.85 2.81
CA LEU A 38 -6.12 -4.52 2.72
C LEU A 38 -6.89 -3.51 3.58
N ASN A 39 -8.23 -3.52 3.53
CA ASN A 39 -9.07 -2.67 4.37
C ASN A 39 -8.83 -2.92 5.86
N ARG A 40 -8.75 -4.19 6.28
CA ARG A 40 -8.45 -4.56 7.65
C ARG A 40 -7.11 -3.96 8.12
N LEU A 41 -6.08 -4.06 7.29
CA LEU A 41 -4.76 -3.49 7.59
C LEU A 41 -4.81 -1.96 7.63
N TYR A 42 -5.49 -1.32 6.70
CA TYR A 42 -5.69 0.13 6.70
C TYR A 42 -6.37 0.59 7.98
N GLN A 43 -7.50 0.00 8.37
CA GLN A 43 -8.22 0.36 9.59
C GLN A 43 -7.36 0.21 10.85
N LYS A 44 -6.48 -0.80 10.86
CA LYS A 44 -5.59 -1.04 12.01
C LYS A 44 -4.42 -0.06 12.09
N TYR A 45 -3.88 0.39 10.95
CA TYR A 45 -2.58 1.07 10.93
C TYR A 45 -2.57 2.49 10.35
N HIS A 46 -3.64 3.02 9.79
CA HIS A 46 -3.68 4.35 9.16
C HIS A 46 -3.31 5.51 10.12
N GLY A 47 -3.44 5.32 11.41
CA GLY A 47 -2.98 6.30 12.42
C GLY A 47 -1.46 6.48 12.45
N GLN A 48 -0.70 5.41 12.13
CA GLN A 48 0.76 5.36 12.23
C GLN A 48 1.45 5.35 10.86
N PHE A 49 0.75 4.92 9.81
CA PHE A 49 1.25 4.80 8.44
C PHE A 49 0.36 5.57 7.49
N ASP A 50 0.97 6.17 6.49
CA ASP A 50 0.23 6.66 5.32
C ASP A 50 -0.02 5.48 4.37
N PHE A 51 -1.22 5.41 3.80
CA PHE A 51 -1.58 4.42 2.78
C PHE A 51 -1.98 5.15 1.52
N VAL A 52 -1.50 4.69 0.38
CA VAL A 52 -1.86 5.23 -0.93
C VAL A 52 -2.10 4.09 -1.92
N LEU A 53 -3.28 4.09 -2.56
CA LEU A 53 -3.54 3.22 -3.70
C LEU A 53 -3.04 3.89 -4.99
N PHE A 54 -2.28 3.16 -5.79
CA PHE A 54 -1.88 3.55 -7.14
C PHE A 54 -2.57 2.67 -8.18
N PHE A 55 -3.09 3.31 -9.23
CA PHE A 55 -3.73 2.63 -10.35
C PHE A 55 -2.87 2.84 -11.60
N PRO A 56 -1.95 1.90 -11.94
CA PRO A 56 -0.98 2.03 -13.03
C PRO A 56 -1.57 1.60 -14.39
N ASN A 57 -2.75 2.09 -14.72
CA ASN A 57 -3.40 1.83 -15.99
C ASN A 57 -3.95 3.12 -16.58
N HIS A 58 -3.63 3.42 -17.84
CA HIS A 58 -4.14 4.60 -18.55
C HIS A 58 -5.67 4.61 -18.68
N ARG A 59 -6.33 3.45 -18.59
CA ARG A 59 -7.80 3.30 -18.61
C ARG A 59 -8.45 3.57 -17.25
N SER A 60 -7.70 3.54 -16.15
CA SER A 60 -8.21 3.84 -14.81
C SER A 60 -8.58 5.31 -14.72
N LYS A 61 -9.88 5.59 -14.54
CA LYS A 61 -10.42 6.94 -14.40
C LYS A 61 -11.07 7.08 -13.02
N ASP A 62 -11.19 8.30 -12.54
CA ASP A 62 -11.81 8.57 -11.23
C ASP A 62 -13.16 7.86 -11.08
N LYS A 63 -13.99 7.88 -12.13
CA LYS A 63 -15.29 7.18 -12.13
C LYS A 63 -15.16 5.67 -11.87
N THR A 64 -14.22 4.99 -12.56
CA THR A 64 -14.03 3.53 -12.41
C THR A 64 -13.36 3.19 -11.09
N ILE A 65 -12.39 3.98 -10.67
CA ILE A 65 -11.71 3.83 -9.38
C ILE A 65 -12.70 4.03 -8.22
N MET A 66 -13.51 5.08 -8.27
CA MET A 66 -14.52 5.33 -7.22
C MET A 66 -15.58 4.24 -7.17
N ALA A 67 -16.05 3.73 -8.32
CA ALA A 67 -16.98 2.60 -8.38
C ALA A 67 -16.36 1.34 -7.74
N PHE A 68 -15.10 1.05 -8.05
CA PHE A 68 -14.35 -0.05 -7.44
C PHE A 68 -14.20 0.14 -5.91
N LYS A 69 -13.75 1.31 -5.46
CA LYS A 69 -13.58 1.63 -4.04
C LYS A 69 -14.90 1.48 -3.28
N ASN A 70 -15.99 2.00 -3.82
CA ASN A 70 -17.32 1.90 -3.20
C ASN A 70 -17.77 0.45 -3.11
N LYS A 71 -17.62 -0.34 -4.19
CA LYS A 71 -17.98 -1.76 -4.22
C LYS A 71 -17.27 -2.58 -3.16
N TYR A 72 -15.95 -2.33 -2.98
CA TYR A 72 -15.10 -3.08 -2.05
C TYR A 72 -14.86 -2.35 -0.72
N LYS A 73 -15.57 -1.23 -0.47
CA LYS A 73 -15.51 -0.43 0.77
C LYS A 73 -14.09 0.01 1.13
N ILE A 74 -13.36 0.50 0.13
CA ILE A 74 -11.96 0.92 0.30
C ILE A 74 -11.92 2.42 0.60
N ASP A 75 -11.49 2.81 1.82
CA ASP A 75 -11.37 4.21 2.23
C ASP A 75 -9.97 4.80 1.96
N ILE A 76 -9.00 3.95 1.56
CA ILE A 76 -7.63 4.35 1.31
C ILE A 76 -7.58 5.45 0.23
N PRO A 77 -6.85 6.58 0.44
CA PRO A 77 -6.61 7.57 -0.59
C PRO A 77 -5.97 6.97 -1.84
N TYR A 78 -6.29 7.48 -3.01
CA TYR A 78 -5.74 6.94 -4.25
C TYR A 78 -5.10 8.01 -5.13
N LYS A 79 -4.24 7.56 -6.03
CA LYS A 79 -3.63 8.32 -7.12
C LYS A 79 -3.64 7.48 -8.39
N THR A 80 -3.84 8.12 -9.52
CA THR A 80 -3.60 7.50 -10.83
C THR A 80 -2.10 7.53 -11.14
N ASP A 81 -1.60 6.45 -11.73
CA ASP A 81 -0.21 6.35 -12.22
C ASP A 81 -0.23 5.96 -13.71
N HIS A 82 -0.98 6.75 -14.51
CA HIS A 82 -1.23 6.47 -15.95
C HIS A 82 0.06 6.28 -16.74
N TYR A 83 1.09 7.09 -16.41
CA TYR A 83 2.41 7.01 -17.05
C TYR A 83 3.35 6.00 -16.37
N LYS A 84 2.85 5.27 -15.37
CA LYS A 84 3.57 4.22 -14.66
C LYS A 84 4.92 4.66 -14.06
N LYS A 85 5.06 5.96 -13.76
CA LYS A 85 6.29 6.53 -13.21
C LYS A 85 6.54 6.05 -11.79
N VAL A 86 5.50 5.96 -10.96
CA VAL A 86 5.61 5.50 -9.58
C VAL A 86 5.85 4.00 -9.54
N SER A 87 5.03 3.22 -10.25
CA SER A 87 5.16 1.76 -10.32
C SER A 87 6.51 1.34 -10.90
N SER A 88 6.95 1.96 -12.00
CA SER A 88 8.28 1.70 -12.59
C SER A 88 9.43 2.10 -11.66
N GLY A 89 9.34 3.28 -11.03
CA GLY A 89 10.36 3.77 -10.10
C GLY A 89 10.52 2.89 -8.85
N MET A 90 9.46 2.19 -8.44
CA MET A 90 9.48 1.24 -7.32
C MET A 90 9.72 -0.21 -7.79
N GLY A 91 9.89 -0.46 -9.09
CA GLY A 91 10.13 -1.81 -9.63
C GLY A 91 8.93 -2.76 -9.51
N VAL A 92 7.71 -2.22 -9.45
CA VAL A 92 6.46 -3.00 -9.35
C VAL A 92 6.08 -3.51 -10.72
N ASN A 93 5.77 -4.81 -10.86
CA ASN A 93 5.48 -5.43 -12.15
C ASN A 93 4.09 -6.07 -12.25
N VAL A 94 3.44 -6.30 -11.11
CA VAL A 94 2.12 -6.92 -11.03
C VAL A 94 1.20 -6.15 -10.09
N THR A 95 -0.10 -6.43 -10.14
CA THR A 95 -1.11 -5.95 -9.20
C THR A 95 -1.97 -7.12 -8.71
N PRO A 96 -2.24 -7.26 -7.40
CA PRO A 96 -1.78 -6.35 -6.34
C PRO A 96 -0.32 -6.58 -5.93
N GLU A 97 0.43 -5.52 -5.77
CA GLU A 97 1.74 -5.53 -5.12
C GLU A 97 1.81 -4.37 -4.13
N VAL A 98 2.54 -4.53 -3.04
CA VAL A 98 2.72 -3.48 -2.02
C VAL A 98 4.19 -3.15 -1.85
N VAL A 99 4.46 -1.86 -1.59
CA VAL A 99 5.80 -1.36 -1.25
C VAL A 99 5.67 -0.52 0.03
N LEU A 100 6.24 -1.02 1.12
CA LEU A 100 6.36 -0.28 2.38
C LEU A 100 7.66 0.49 2.39
N THR A 101 7.59 1.81 2.57
CA THR A 101 8.75 2.68 2.71
C THR A 101 8.81 3.29 4.11
N ASP A 102 10.02 3.56 4.60
CA ASP A 102 10.23 4.31 5.84
C ASP A 102 9.97 5.81 5.67
N THR A 103 10.21 6.58 6.72
CA THR A 103 10.07 8.04 6.72
C THR A 103 11.05 8.76 5.80
N MET A 104 12.13 8.10 5.38
CA MET A 104 13.13 8.59 4.45
C MET A 104 12.82 8.19 3.00
N GLY A 105 11.80 7.36 2.77
CA GLY A 105 11.42 6.81 1.46
C GLY A 105 12.20 5.57 1.06
N GLN A 106 12.98 4.96 1.97
CA GLN A 106 13.68 3.71 1.69
C GLN A 106 12.70 2.53 1.76
N ILE A 107 12.82 1.59 0.84
CA ILE A 107 11.98 0.39 0.79
C ILE A 107 12.36 -0.54 1.95
N ILE A 108 11.38 -0.85 2.80
CA ILE A 108 11.48 -1.80 3.92
C ILE A 108 10.96 -3.17 3.49
N TYR A 109 9.86 -3.18 2.74
CA TYR A 109 9.23 -4.41 2.24
C TYR A 109 8.65 -4.18 0.85
N GLN A 110 8.76 -5.20 -0.02
CA GLN A 110 8.10 -5.21 -1.32
C GLN A 110 7.57 -6.60 -1.65
N GLY A 111 6.32 -6.70 -2.10
CA GLY A 111 5.75 -7.96 -2.58
C GLY A 111 4.25 -8.13 -2.30
N ALA A 112 3.85 -9.34 -1.95
CA ALA A 112 2.47 -9.73 -1.72
C ALA A 112 1.91 -9.14 -0.40
N ILE A 113 0.59 -8.94 -0.34
CA ILE A 113 -0.10 -8.59 0.91
C ILE A 113 -0.05 -9.78 1.88
N ASP A 114 -0.37 -10.98 1.36
CA ASP A 114 -0.34 -12.25 2.08
C ASP A 114 0.03 -13.41 1.13
N ASP A 115 0.06 -14.64 1.64
CA ASP A 115 0.36 -15.86 0.88
C ASP A 115 -0.90 -16.62 0.43
N SER A 116 -2.05 -15.97 0.37
CA SER A 116 -3.31 -16.63 0.00
C SER A 116 -3.38 -17.03 -1.48
N PHE A 117 -2.68 -16.34 -2.37
CA PHE A 117 -2.56 -16.73 -3.77
C PHE A 117 -1.24 -17.46 -4.02
N VAL A 118 -1.31 -18.70 -4.52
CA VAL A 118 -0.14 -19.52 -4.88
C VAL A 118 0.15 -19.47 -6.38
N SER A 119 -0.85 -19.16 -7.19
CA SER A 119 -0.77 -18.88 -8.62
C SER A 119 -2.05 -18.15 -9.06
N PRO A 120 -2.12 -17.55 -10.25
CA PRO A 120 -3.37 -17.01 -10.79
C PRO A 120 -4.47 -18.07 -10.75
N GLY A 121 -5.64 -17.71 -10.18
CA GLY A 121 -6.80 -18.60 -10.03
C GLY A 121 -6.70 -19.62 -8.89
N LYS A 122 -5.57 -19.78 -8.21
CA LYS A 122 -5.43 -20.72 -7.10
C LYS A 122 -5.24 -20.00 -5.76
N LYS A 123 -6.34 -19.94 -5.00
CA LYS A 123 -6.39 -19.32 -3.67
C LYS A 123 -6.44 -20.38 -2.57
N ARG A 124 -5.81 -20.09 -1.44
CA ARG A 124 -5.88 -20.87 -0.19
C ARG A 124 -6.15 -19.94 0.99
N LYS A 125 -6.33 -20.49 2.19
CA LYS A 125 -6.29 -19.69 3.41
C LYS A 125 -4.87 -19.17 3.63
N ALA A 126 -4.72 -17.86 3.85
CA ALA A 126 -3.42 -17.26 4.16
C ALA A 126 -2.86 -17.87 5.45
N LYS A 127 -1.57 -18.19 5.43
CA LYS A 127 -0.79 -18.60 6.60
C LYS A 127 0.10 -17.46 7.08
N ASN A 128 0.62 -16.65 6.14
CA ASN A 128 1.49 -15.52 6.41
C ASN A 128 0.88 -14.25 5.84
N ASN A 129 0.78 -13.23 6.69
CA ASN A 129 0.35 -11.89 6.32
C ASN A 129 1.60 -11.02 6.22
N TYR A 130 2.26 -11.05 5.07
CA TYR A 130 3.57 -10.45 4.87
C TYR A 130 3.58 -8.94 5.12
N LEU A 131 2.59 -8.21 4.58
CA LEU A 131 2.49 -6.78 4.80
C LEU A 131 2.29 -6.45 6.28
N GLN A 132 1.45 -7.21 6.99
CA GLN A 132 1.25 -7.01 8.43
C GLN A 132 2.56 -7.23 9.20
N LEU A 133 3.28 -8.32 8.92
CA LEU A 133 4.55 -8.61 9.58
C LEU A 133 5.58 -7.51 9.34
N ALA A 134 5.64 -6.96 8.12
CA ALA A 134 6.54 -5.86 7.79
C ALA A 134 6.17 -4.56 8.52
N ILE A 135 4.87 -4.24 8.61
CA ILE A 135 4.37 -3.09 9.37
C ILE A 135 4.72 -3.23 10.86
N GLU A 136 4.46 -4.40 11.45
CA GLU A 136 4.72 -4.67 12.86
C GLU A 136 6.22 -4.63 13.19
N ALA A 137 7.08 -5.11 12.30
CA ALA A 137 8.53 -4.96 12.43
C ALA A 137 8.94 -3.48 12.40
N CYS A 138 8.37 -2.69 11.49
CA CYS A 138 8.62 -1.24 11.41
C CYS A 138 8.20 -0.51 12.69
N ILE A 139 7.03 -0.84 13.25
CA ILE A 139 6.57 -0.29 14.55
C ILE A 139 7.55 -0.63 15.68
N ALA A 140 8.11 -1.83 15.65
CA ALA A 140 9.11 -2.28 16.63
C ALA A 140 10.52 -1.73 16.37
N ASN A 141 10.69 -0.80 15.40
CA ASN A 141 11.99 -0.28 14.93
C ASN A 141 12.96 -1.39 14.49
N LYS A 142 12.44 -2.46 13.90
CA LYS A 142 13.21 -3.59 13.37
C LYS A 142 13.04 -3.70 11.85
N ARG A 143 13.99 -4.32 11.19
CA ARG A 143 13.79 -4.76 9.82
C ARG A 143 12.90 -6.01 9.79
N PRO A 144 11.97 -6.13 8.84
CA PRO A 144 11.21 -7.37 8.69
C PRO A 144 12.14 -8.53 8.35
N GLU A 145 11.85 -9.69 8.87
CA GLU A 145 12.57 -10.94 8.57
C GLU A 145 12.50 -11.27 7.08
N ILE A 146 11.36 -11.00 6.46
CA ILE A 146 11.13 -11.13 5.03
C ILE A 146 10.92 -9.73 4.46
N SER A 147 11.93 -9.20 3.76
CA SER A 147 11.86 -7.87 3.13
C SER A 147 11.32 -7.88 1.71
N LYS A 148 11.24 -9.06 1.08
CA LYS A 148 10.73 -9.21 -0.28
C LYS A 148 10.03 -10.55 -0.48
N THR A 149 8.87 -10.52 -1.17
CA THR A 149 8.15 -11.72 -1.61
C THR A 149 7.71 -11.55 -3.06
N GLN A 150 7.36 -12.65 -3.72
CA GLN A 150 6.77 -12.60 -5.05
C GLN A 150 5.27 -12.34 -4.93
N ALA A 151 4.80 -11.23 -5.46
CA ALA A 151 3.38 -10.98 -5.63
C ALA A 151 2.81 -11.79 -6.80
N ILE A 152 1.59 -12.31 -6.62
CA ILE A 152 0.83 -13.00 -7.66
C ILE A 152 -0.30 -12.09 -8.10
N GLY A 153 -0.39 -11.80 -9.40
CA GLY A 153 -1.37 -10.84 -9.87
C GLY A 153 -1.40 -10.63 -11.38
N CYS A 154 -2.07 -9.56 -11.78
CA CYS A 154 -2.17 -9.12 -13.16
C CYS A 154 -0.94 -8.27 -13.52
N PHE A 155 -0.32 -8.52 -14.66
CA PHE A 155 0.86 -7.76 -15.09
C PHE A 155 0.51 -6.29 -15.40
N ILE A 156 1.40 -5.38 -15.02
CA ILE A 156 1.37 -3.99 -15.46
C ILE A 156 1.99 -3.96 -16.86
N ASN A 157 1.22 -3.51 -17.85
CA ASN A 157 1.73 -3.38 -19.21
C ASN A 157 2.52 -2.08 -19.38
N TYR A 158 3.84 -2.14 -19.29
CA TYR A 158 4.73 -0.98 -19.45
C TYR A 158 4.94 -0.55 -20.92
N LYS A 159 4.49 -1.34 -21.90
CA LYS A 159 4.62 -1.01 -23.33
C LYS A 159 3.48 -0.15 -23.84
N GLU A 160 2.33 -0.12 -23.18
CA GLU A 160 1.21 0.76 -23.51
C GLU A 160 1.39 2.12 -22.81
N ASN A 161 2.06 3.04 -23.48
CA ASN A 161 2.18 4.44 -23.05
C ASN A 161 1.49 5.41 -24.03
N ASP A 162 0.59 4.92 -24.86
CA ASP A 162 -0.11 5.73 -25.86
C ASP A 162 -1.56 6.00 -25.46
#